data_24e6656afcf595ce9888bfd9eb82d0a6
#
_entry.id   24e6656afcf595ce9888bfd9eb82d0a6
#
_cell.length_a   1.000
_cell.length_b   1.000
_cell.length_c   1.000
_cell.angle_alpha   90.00
_cell.angle_beta   90.00
_cell.angle_gamma   90.00
#
_symmetry.space_group_name_H-M   'P 1'
#
loop_
_entity.id
_entity.type
_entity.pdbx_description
1 polymer ?
#
loop_
_entity_poly.entity_id
_entity_poly.type
_entity_poly.pdbx_seq_one_letter_code
_entity_poly.pdbx_strand_id
1 'polypeptide(L)'
;MAGNDYAMRFTEDKYATKLEVGRELKVSSVDPFWSNILSYRSNFYHYLSIRTIEKNMLLFCGCPAINSLVNNLEAKLLRVNRETMMLTPNSKQFKNVDYTFKKEVLNILNEFEQLHVGDDFIDSVMRNEVVSAIPANMLLVNYPHALNYIRTAYVNKIDEDFLAELYAKLLGTEELVTFYRTSEDRNPENRVLIDRVYTSAPVNLIGPMMNSLFTFINSSTLPTSLKATITFFYINFVKPFANYSEEMAILMAKSVLAHEAFGDSIVALPLEKLLLLPKEEAARIYVEVQKTADVTYFVDYAFKYLSKFCDEFLDDIAQAKVSEMRADFYQIDENKPIQEVEVPTQAKVETVDLFAEEEKEETVPTQAPVQKVEQVREEPHEVVTSEAPKKKTVKVTYVQEELAVAYIPVALDEKQAVLLEQDLLERDPELKKGEAKFYARHCTKGKKYTIAQYKKSLRCAYETARTSMDHLAELLYYRKEKIKNKYVYIPVERE
;
A
#
# COMPACT_ATOMS: atom_id res chain seq x y z
N MET A 1 38.65 1.45 -27.59
CA MET A 1 37.46 1.90 -26.83
C MET A 1 36.12 1.55 -27.50
N ALA A 2 36.06 0.87 -28.60
CA ALA A 2 34.82 0.46 -29.29
C ALA A 2 34.16 -0.83 -28.76
N GLY A 3 34.72 -1.45 -27.72
CA GLY A 3 34.28 -2.78 -27.26
C GLY A 3 33.13 -2.82 -26.28
N ASN A 4 32.80 -1.72 -25.61
CA ASN A 4 31.75 -1.69 -24.57
C ASN A 4 30.42 -1.04 -25.01
N ASP A 5 30.40 -0.41 -26.16
CA ASP A 5 29.23 0.35 -26.67
C ASP A 5 27.99 -0.57 -26.87
N TYR A 6 28.21 -1.76 -27.45
CA TYR A 6 27.12 -2.72 -27.65
C TYR A 6 26.63 -3.37 -26.33
N ALA A 7 27.53 -3.58 -25.34
CA ALA A 7 27.13 -4.15 -24.06
C ALA A 7 26.21 -3.18 -23.29
N MET A 8 26.54 -1.90 -23.28
CA MET A 8 25.71 -0.84 -22.77
C MET A 8 24.38 -0.77 -23.53
N ARG A 9 24.44 -0.72 -24.88
CA ARG A 9 23.22 -0.66 -25.71
C ARG A 9 22.25 -1.80 -25.45
N PHE A 10 22.71 -3.04 -25.39
CA PHE A 10 21.86 -4.21 -25.11
C PHE A 10 21.52 -4.41 -23.64
N THR A 11 21.92 -3.50 -22.78
CA THR A 11 21.56 -3.49 -21.34
C THR A 11 20.67 -2.29 -21.02
N GLU A 12 21.01 -1.10 -21.50
CA GLU A 12 20.37 0.16 -21.08
C GLU A 12 19.37 0.68 -22.11
N ASP A 13 19.68 0.64 -23.43
CA ASP A 13 18.70 1.05 -24.44
C ASP A 13 17.62 -0.01 -24.63
N LYS A 14 18.01 -1.29 -24.53
CA LYS A 14 17.12 -2.43 -24.61
C LYS A 14 17.68 -3.56 -23.75
N TYR A 15 16.91 -4.03 -22.77
CA TYR A 15 17.30 -5.21 -21.98
C TYR A 15 17.11 -6.49 -22.79
N ALA A 16 18.06 -6.75 -23.71
CA ALA A 16 17.92 -7.75 -24.75
C ALA A 16 18.23 -9.17 -24.27
N THR A 17 17.50 -10.15 -24.79
CA THR A 17 17.81 -11.57 -24.67
C THR A 17 18.98 -11.96 -25.58
N LYS A 18 19.64 -13.08 -25.27
CA LYS A 18 20.73 -13.64 -26.14
C LYS A 18 20.27 -13.84 -27.58
N LEU A 19 19.02 -14.29 -27.77
CA LEU A 19 18.44 -14.51 -29.09
C LEU A 19 18.28 -13.19 -29.87
N GLU A 20 17.81 -12.14 -29.20
CA GLU A 20 17.67 -10.82 -29.83
C GLU A 20 19.00 -10.21 -30.21
N VAL A 21 20.01 -10.32 -29.33
CA VAL A 21 21.39 -9.90 -29.65
C VAL A 21 21.91 -10.60 -30.90
N GLY A 22 21.74 -11.93 -30.98
CA GLY A 22 22.17 -12.70 -32.14
C GLY A 22 21.49 -12.29 -33.44
N ARG A 23 20.21 -12.02 -33.41
CA ARG A 23 19.41 -11.56 -34.56
C ARG A 23 19.81 -10.16 -34.99
N GLU A 24 20.08 -9.27 -34.05
CA GLU A 24 20.41 -7.87 -34.36
C GLU A 24 21.83 -7.71 -34.87
N LEU A 25 22.82 -8.39 -34.25
CA LEU A 25 24.21 -8.33 -34.65
C LEU A 25 24.50 -9.13 -35.93
N LYS A 26 23.65 -10.09 -36.31
CA LYS A 26 23.79 -10.97 -37.48
C LYS A 26 25.17 -11.67 -37.52
N VAL A 27 25.64 -12.09 -36.34
CA VAL A 27 26.98 -12.74 -36.21
C VAL A 27 26.84 -14.27 -36.26
N SER A 28 27.90 -14.94 -36.69
CA SER A 28 27.96 -16.41 -36.77
C SER A 28 27.98 -17.07 -35.38
N SER A 29 28.55 -16.39 -34.38
CA SER A 29 28.51 -16.80 -32.98
C SER A 29 28.16 -15.58 -32.09
N VAL A 30 27.13 -15.70 -31.26
CA VAL A 30 26.71 -14.66 -30.32
C VAL A 30 27.46 -14.77 -29.00
N ASP A 31 28.04 -15.92 -28.66
CA ASP A 31 28.58 -16.21 -27.33
C ASP A 31 29.62 -15.21 -26.82
N PRO A 32 30.63 -14.78 -27.61
CA PRO A 32 31.58 -13.79 -27.12
C PRO A 32 30.94 -12.44 -26.79
N PHE A 33 29.99 -12.00 -27.60
CA PHE A 33 29.25 -10.76 -27.37
C PHE A 33 28.37 -10.87 -26.14
N TRP A 34 27.69 -12.00 -26.00
CA TRP A 34 26.83 -12.28 -24.86
C TRP A 34 27.61 -12.32 -23.54
N SER A 35 28.78 -12.95 -23.53
CA SER A 35 29.65 -12.96 -22.35
C SER A 35 30.05 -11.55 -21.89
N ASN A 36 30.34 -10.66 -22.84
CA ASN A 36 30.66 -9.26 -22.52
C ASN A 36 29.43 -8.49 -22.00
N ILE A 37 28.25 -8.76 -22.57
CA ILE A 37 26.98 -8.15 -22.06
C ILE A 37 26.72 -8.62 -20.64
N LEU A 38 26.85 -9.92 -20.35
CA LEU A 38 26.68 -10.45 -19.00
C LEU A 38 27.70 -9.87 -18.01
N SER A 39 28.95 -9.72 -18.45
CA SER A 39 29.99 -9.07 -17.64
C SER A 39 29.65 -7.61 -17.33
N TYR A 40 29.09 -6.88 -18.28
CA TYR A 40 28.61 -5.52 -18.05
C TYR A 40 27.43 -5.48 -17.07
N ARG A 41 26.41 -6.33 -17.31
CA ARG A 41 25.21 -6.44 -16.45
C ARG A 41 25.55 -6.83 -15.02
N SER A 42 26.58 -7.66 -14.82
CA SER A 42 26.96 -8.14 -13.48
C SER A 42 27.32 -7.02 -12.50
N ASN A 43 27.68 -5.82 -12.99
CA ASN A 43 27.92 -4.65 -12.15
C ASN A 43 26.64 -4.11 -11.49
N PHE A 44 25.47 -4.51 -11.97
CA PHE A 44 24.16 -4.03 -11.53
C PHE A 44 23.30 -5.14 -10.92
N TYR A 45 23.84 -6.34 -10.68
CA TYR A 45 23.06 -7.48 -10.18
C TYR A 45 22.76 -7.38 -8.70
N HIS A 46 21.49 -7.55 -8.37
CA HIS A 46 20.97 -7.76 -7.03
C HIS A 46 20.39 -9.18 -6.95
N TYR A 47 20.96 -10.02 -6.09
CA TYR A 47 20.44 -11.37 -5.87
C TYR A 47 19.31 -11.32 -4.86
N LEU A 48 18.18 -11.96 -5.22
CA LEU A 48 16.98 -11.98 -4.41
C LEU A 48 16.95 -13.21 -3.49
N SER A 49 16.26 -13.15 -2.36
CA SER A 49 16.11 -14.28 -1.44
C SER A 49 15.18 -15.38 -1.96
N ILE A 50 14.63 -15.25 -3.16
CA ILE A 50 13.77 -16.22 -3.86
C ILE A 50 14.55 -17.00 -4.90
N ARG A 51 14.08 -18.22 -5.22
CA ARG A 51 14.80 -19.16 -6.08
C ARG A 51 13.90 -19.71 -7.18
N THR A 52 14.54 -20.13 -8.28
CA THR A 52 13.89 -20.95 -9.31
C THR A 52 13.62 -22.37 -8.80
N ILE A 53 12.89 -23.15 -9.60
CA ILE A 53 12.66 -24.58 -9.35
C ILE A 53 13.99 -25.37 -9.30
N GLU A 54 14.96 -24.96 -10.10
CA GLU A 54 16.31 -25.51 -10.15
C GLU A 54 17.22 -25.02 -9.01
N LYS A 55 16.63 -24.28 -8.04
CA LYS A 55 17.31 -23.71 -6.86
C LYS A 55 18.31 -22.60 -7.14
N ASN A 56 18.35 -22.05 -8.33
CA ASN A 56 19.14 -20.86 -8.65
C ASN A 56 18.49 -19.65 -7.98
N MET A 57 19.31 -18.76 -7.39
CA MET A 57 18.80 -17.49 -6.87
C MET A 57 18.31 -16.62 -8.05
N LEU A 58 17.12 -16.06 -7.92
CA LEU A 58 16.68 -15.03 -8.84
C LEU A 58 17.54 -13.79 -8.66
N LEU A 59 17.82 -13.12 -9.76
CA LEU A 59 18.54 -11.86 -9.77
C LEU A 59 17.72 -10.76 -10.46
N PHE A 60 17.97 -9.53 -10.06
CA PHE A 60 17.45 -8.31 -10.67
C PHE A 60 18.63 -7.43 -11.08
N CYS A 61 18.62 -6.94 -12.32
CA CYS A 61 19.65 -6.05 -12.86
C CYS A 61 19.17 -4.59 -12.75
N GLY A 62 19.63 -3.89 -11.71
CA GLY A 62 19.32 -2.48 -11.46
C GLY A 62 20.17 -1.53 -12.30
N CYS A 63 20.26 -1.73 -13.63
CA CYS A 63 20.94 -0.79 -14.50
C CYS A 63 20.19 0.55 -14.60
N PRO A 64 20.85 1.65 -15.02
CA PRO A 64 20.25 2.98 -15.04
C PRO A 64 18.91 3.07 -15.76
N ALA A 65 18.76 2.38 -16.90
CA ALA A 65 17.51 2.38 -17.65
C ALA A 65 16.36 1.70 -16.88
N ILE A 66 16.63 0.54 -16.29
CA ILE A 66 15.63 -0.18 -15.48
C ILE A 66 15.28 0.62 -14.22
N ASN A 67 16.25 1.19 -13.54
CA ASN A 67 15.98 2.07 -12.38
C ASN A 67 15.15 3.30 -12.77
N SER A 68 15.36 3.84 -13.97
CA SER A 68 14.51 4.93 -14.48
C SER A 68 13.06 4.49 -14.68
N LEU A 69 12.82 3.28 -15.20
CA LEU A 69 11.46 2.71 -15.31
C LEU A 69 10.83 2.49 -13.94
N VAL A 70 11.60 1.97 -12.98
CA VAL A 70 11.14 1.78 -11.59
C VAL A 70 10.71 3.13 -10.98
N ASN A 71 11.58 4.14 -11.03
CA ASN A 71 11.30 5.46 -10.47
C ASN A 71 10.09 6.14 -11.14
N ASN A 72 9.95 5.98 -12.45
CA ASN A 72 8.78 6.51 -13.17
C ASN A 72 7.48 5.83 -12.72
N LEU A 73 7.48 4.50 -12.59
CA LEU A 73 6.30 3.78 -12.14
C LEU A 73 5.95 4.12 -10.69
N GLU A 74 6.93 4.19 -9.78
CA GLU A 74 6.71 4.63 -8.39
C GLU A 74 6.06 6.02 -8.34
N ALA A 75 6.55 6.97 -9.13
CA ALA A 75 5.97 8.31 -9.19
C ALA A 75 4.52 8.30 -9.72
N LYS A 76 4.21 7.44 -10.70
CA LYS A 76 2.84 7.27 -11.21
C LYS A 76 1.92 6.62 -10.18
N LEU A 77 2.38 5.59 -9.47
CA LEU A 77 1.61 4.94 -8.41
C LEU A 77 1.30 5.91 -7.26
N LEU A 78 2.27 6.73 -6.85
CA LEU A 78 2.04 7.81 -5.87
C LEU A 78 1.01 8.81 -6.37
N ARG A 79 1.03 9.15 -7.66
CA ARG A 79 0.03 10.04 -8.25
C ARG A 79 -1.34 9.38 -8.28
N VAL A 80 -1.45 8.12 -8.68
CA VAL A 80 -2.71 7.35 -8.65
C VAL A 80 -3.29 7.35 -7.24
N ASN A 81 -2.48 6.99 -6.25
CA ASN A 81 -2.90 7.00 -4.85
C ASN A 81 -3.43 8.37 -4.42
N ARG A 82 -2.67 9.43 -4.66
CA ARG A 82 -3.06 10.80 -4.31
C ARG A 82 -4.36 11.23 -4.98
N GLU A 83 -4.50 11.02 -6.28
CA GLU A 83 -5.69 11.44 -7.04
C GLU A 83 -6.94 10.66 -6.58
N THR A 84 -6.78 9.38 -6.22
CA THR A 84 -7.87 8.55 -5.68
C THR A 84 -8.26 9.00 -4.27
N MET A 85 -7.29 9.28 -3.40
CA MET A 85 -7.54 9.80 -2.03
C MET A 85 -8.21 11.18 -2.02
N MET A 86 -7.98 11.99 -3.07
CA MET A 86 -8.63 13.30 -3.20
C MET A 86 -10.10 13.23 -3.60
N LEU A 87 -10.60 12.07 -4.02
CA LEU A 87 -12.02 11.86 -4.24
C LEU A 87 -12.70 11.79 -2.87
N THR A 88 -13.63 12.71 -2.62
CA THR A 88 -14.37 12.72 -1.35
C THR A 88 -15.12 11.41 -1.16
N PRO A 89 -14.89 10.67 -0.07
CA PRO A 89 -15.61 9.44 0.21
C PRO A 89 -17.12 9.66 0.13
N ASN A 90 -17.85 8.71 -0.49
CA ASN A 90 -19.29 8.79 -0.71
C ASN A 90 -19.79 9.91 -1.65
N SER A 91 -18.90 10.73 -2.22
CA SER A 91 -19.29 11.64 -3.29
C SER A 91 -19.81 10.86 -4.50
N LYS A 92 -20.61 11.54 -5.35
CA LYS A 92 -21.06 10.94 -6.61
C LYS A 92 -19.87 10.55 -7.51
N GLN A 93 -18.80 11.36 -7.51
CA GLN A 93 -17.55 11.10 -8.25
C GLN A 93 -16.89 9.81 -7.76
N PHE A 94 -16.67 9.70 -6.45
CA PHE A 94 -16.09 8.50 -5.86
C PHE A 94 -16.89 7.25 -6.23
N LYS A 95 -18.23 7.31 -6.08
CA LYS A 95 -19.10 6.18 -6.43
C LYS A 95 -19.03 5.81 -7.90
N ASN A 96 -18.97 6.79 -8.80
CA ASN A 96 -18.86 6.54 -10.24
C ASN A 96 -17.50 5.91 -10.58
N VAL A 97 -16.40 6.44 -10.05
CA VAL A 97 -15.04 5.89 -10.28
C VAL A 97 -14.94 4.48 -9.70
N ASP A 98 -15.39 4.26 -8.46
CA ASP A 98 -15.37 2.95 -7.81
C ASP A 98 -16.24 1.92 -8.56
N TYR A 99 -17.41 2.34 -9.01
CA TYR A 99 -18.29 1.49 -9.82
C TYR A 99 -17.64 1.12 -11.16
N THR A 100 -17.13 2.11 -11.91
CA THR A 100 -16.49 1.87 -13.22
C THR A 100 -15.30 0.96 -13.08
N PHE A 101 -14.45 1.21 -12.11
CA PHE A 101 -13.29 0.38 -11.80
C PHE A 101 -13.70 -1.07 -11.47
N LYS A 102 -14.63 -1.28 -10.54
CA LYS A 102 -15.07 -2.62 -10.16
C LYS A 102 -15.69 -3.36 -11.34
N LYS A 103 -16.52 -2.67 -12.13
CA LYS A 103 -17.12 -3.25 -13.34
C LYS A 103 -16.04 -3.64 -14.36
N GLU A 104 -15.03 -2.81 -14.57
CA GLU A 104 -13.90 -3.14 -15.44
C GLU A 104 -13.16 -4.38 -14.97
N VAL A 105 -12.85 -4.48 -13.68
CA VAL A 105 -12.18 -5.64 -13.09
C VAL A 105 -13.00 -6.93 -13.29
N LEU A 106 -14.30 -6.88 -13.02
CA LEU A 106 -15.17 -8.05 -13.21
C LEU A 106 -15.27 -8.46 -14.68
N ASN A 107 -15.29 -7.50 -15.61
CA ASN A 107 -15.27 -7.79 -17.05
C ASN A 107 -13.95 -8.44 -17.47
N ILE A 108 -12.81 -7.98 -16.96
CA ILE A 108 -11.50 -8.59 -17.21
C ILE A 108 -11.48 -10.05 -16.74
N LEU A 109 -11.98 -10.31 -15.53
CA LEU A 109 -12.05 -11.68 -14.99
C LEU A 109 -13.03 -12.56 -15.78
N ASN A 110 -14.18 -12.01 -16.18
CA ASN A 110 -15.14 -12.71 -17.03
C ASN A 110 -14.51 -13.13 -18.38
N GLU A 111 -13.73 -12.24 -18.99
CA GLU A 111 -13.01 -12.52 -20.23
C GLU A 111 -11.88 -13.55 -20.00
N PHE A 112 -11.05 -13.32 -18.99
CA PHE A 112 -9.89 -14.16 -18.68
C PHE A 112 -10.32 -15.61 -18.36
N GLU A 113 -11.33 -15.76 -17.50
CA GLU A 113 -11.90 -17.04 -17.09
C GLU A 113 -12.90 -17.62 -18.09
N GLN A 114 -13.21 -16.90 -19.17
CA GLN A 114 -14.16 -17.32 -20.22
C GLN A 114 -15.53 -17.73 -19.66
N LEU A 115 -16.03 -16.99 -18.67
CA LEU A 115 -17.28 -17.31 -17.99
C LEU A 115 -18.51 -16.96 -18.81
N HIS A 116 -18.37 -16.01 -19.74
CA HIS A 116 -19.42 -15.56 -20.67
C HIS A 116 -20.70 -15.06 -19.98
N VAL A 117 -20.57 -14.44 -18.81
CA VAL A 117 -21.72 -13.83 -18.14
C VAL A 117 -22.04 -12.48 -18.79
N GLY A 118 -23.32 -12.11 -18.79
CA GLY A 118 -23.79 -10.83 -19.32
C GLY A 118 -23.65 -9.70 -18.32
N ASP A 119 -23.76 -8.46 -18.83
CA ASP A 119 -23.67 -7.23 -18.03
C ASP A 119 -24.66 -7.18 -16.86
N ASP A 120 -25.89 -7.71 -17.04
CA ASP A 120 -26.90 -7.77 -15.98
C ASP A 120 -26.43 -8.55 -14.76
N PHE A 121 -25.69 -9.65 -14.97
CA PHE A 121 -25.12 -10.43 -13.89
C PHE A 121 -24.02 -9.62 -13.18
N ILE A 122 -23.12 -9.00 -13.93
CA ILE A 122 -22.04 -8.15 -13.37
C ILE A 122 -22.64 -6.99 -12.58
N ASP A 123 -23.66 -6.32 -13.12
CA ASP A 123 -24.35 -5.22 -12.43
C ASP A 123 -25.07 -5.70 -11.16
N SER A 124 -25.61 -6.93 -11.14
CA SER A 124 -26.20 -7.51 -9.92
C SER A 124 -25.15 -7.84 -8.86
N VAL A 125 -23.96 -8.33 -9.27
CA VAL A 125 -22.82 -8.52 -8.36
C VAL A 125 -22.40 -7.19 -7.76
N MET A 126 -22.31 -6.14 -8.57
CA MET A 126 -21.95 -4.79 -8.13
C MET A 126 -22.92 -4.20 -7.12
N ARG A 127 -24.22 -4.54 -7.22
CA ARG A 127 -25.27 -4.12 -6.30
C ARG A 127 -25.46 -5.03 -5.09
N ASN A 128 -24.65 -6.10 -4.98
CA ASN A 128 -24.83 -7.16 -3.98
C ASN A 128 -26.22 -7.83 -4.04
N GLU A 129 -26.82 -7.95 -5.23
CA GLU A 129 -28.15 -8.49 -5.45
C GLU A 129 -28.12 -9.97 -5.93
N VAL A 130 -26.93 -10.56 -6.01
CA VAL A 130 -26.80 -11.95 -6.51
C VAL A 130 -27.33 -12.92 -5.49
N VAL A 131 -28.44 -13.55 -5.81
CA VAL A 131 -29.12 -14.53 -4.95
C VAL A 131 -28.58 -15.94 -5.19
N SER A 132 -28.16 -16.26 -6.40
CA SER A 132 -27.52 -17.54 -6.73
C SER A 132 -26.58 -17.40 -7.92
N ALA A 133 -25.40 -18.01 -7.79
CA ALA A 133 -24.43 -18.14 -8.87
C ALA A 133 -24.07 -19.63 -9.03
N ILE A 134 -23.84 -20.08 -10.25
CA ILE A 134 -23.25 -21.38 -10.48
C ILE A 134 -21.80 -21.40 -9.98
N PRO A 135 -21.23 -22.52 -9.58
CA PRO A 135 -19.88 -22.61 -9.05
C PRO A 135 -18.82 -21.91 -9.92
N ALA A 136 -18.94 -22.00 -11.24
CA ALA A 136 -18.03 -21.35 -12.17
C ALA A 136 -18.01 -19.80 -12.06
N ASN A 137 -19.15 -19.18 -11.68
CA ASN A 137 -19.27 -17.73 -11.60
C ASN A 137 -18.98 -17.17 -10.19
N MET A 138 -18.73 -18.06 -9.21
CA MET A 138 -18.45 -17.65 -7.83
C MET A 138 -17.20 -16.76 -7.71
N LEU A 139 -16.24 -16.92 -8.60
CA LEU A 139 -15.10 -16.03 -8.68
C LEU A 139 -15.53 -14.55 -8.77
N LEU A 140 -16.44 -14.24 -9.69
CA LEU A 140 -16.90 -12.85 -9.88
C LEU A 140 -17.64 -12.30 -8.66
N VAL A 141 -18.40 -13.16 -7.96
CA VAL A 141 -19.11 -12.79 -6.72
C VAL A 141 -18.14 -12.54 -5.59
N ASN A 142 -17.09 -13.35 -5.46
CA ASN A 142 -16.19 -13.33 -4.33
C ASN A 142 -15.01 -12.36 -4.51
N TYR A 143 -14.62 -12.04 -5.73
CA TYR A 143 -13.48 -11.17 -6.00
C TYR A 143 -13.60 -9.78 -5.35
N PRO A 144 -14.77 -9.10 -5.39
CA PRO A 144 -14.96 -7.85 -4.63
C PRO A 144 -14.76 -8.01 -3.11
N HIS A 145 -15.08 -9.17 -2.53
CA HIS A 145 -14.83 -9.44 -1.11
C HIS A 145 -13.34 -9.58 -0.82
N ALA A 146 -12.58 -10.23 -1.71
CA ALA A 146 -11.12 -10.30 -1.62
C ALA A 146 -10.46 -8.92 -1.74
N LEU A 147 -10.91 -8.06 -2.67
CA LEU A 147 -10.45 -6.68 -2.78
C LEU A 147 -10.77 -5.86 -1.51
N ASN A 148 -11.96 -6.05 -0.95
CA ASN A 148 -12.34 -5.36 0.29
C ASN A 148 -11.51 -5.86 1.47
N TYR A 149 -11.19 -7.15 1.54
CA TYR A 149 -10.30 -7.69 2.56
C TYR A 149 -8.93 -7.00 2.52
N ILE A 150 -8.31 -6.83 1.35
CA ILE A 150 -7.03 -6.09 1.21
C ILE A 150 -7.14 -4.66 1.77
N ARG A 151 -8.29 -3.99 1.56
CA ARG A 151 -8.51 -2.61 2.03
C ARG A 151 -8.73 -2.49 3.54
N THR A 152 -9.26 -3.52 4.19
CA THR A 152 -9.74 -3.45 5.58
C THR A 152 -8.91 -4.27 6.56
N ALA A 153 -8.12 -5.22 6.06
CA ALA A 153 -7.29 -6.05 6.92
C ALA A 153 -6.13 -5.25 7.51
N TYR A 154 -5.98 -5.30 8.82
CA TYR A 154 -4.79 -4.78 9.46
C TYR A 154 -3.65 -5.79 9.30
N VAL A 155 -2.62 -5.43 8.56
CA VAL A 155 -1.53 -6.32 8.18
C VAL A 155 -0.19 -5.75 8.63
N ASN A 156 0.40 -6.33 9.66
CA ASN A 156 1.77 -5.99 10.07
C ASN A 156 2.82 -6.60 9.14
N LYS A 157 2.46 -7.71 8.49
CA LYS A 157 3.37 -8.49 7.66
C LYS A 157 2.54 -9.39 6.74
N ILE A 158 2.95 -9.46 5.48
CA ILE A 158 2.36 -10.38 4.49
C ILE A 158 3.00 -11.75 4.67
N ASP A 159 2.23 -12.73 5.13
CA ASP A 159 2.68 -14.09 5.41
C ASP A 159 1.69 -15.14 4.91
N GLU A 160 1.90 -16.37 5.33
CA GLU A 160 1.09 -17.51 4.92
C GLU A 160 -0.36 -17.42 5.46
N ASP A 161 -0.53 -16.90 6.68
CA ASP A 161 -1.86 -16.73 7.28
C ASP A 161 -2.66 -15.67 6.50
N PHE A 162 -2.05 -14.54 6.18
CA PHE A 162 -2.66 -13.52 5.32
C PHE A 162 -3.04 -14.09 3.95
N LEU A 163 -2.15 -14.88 3.32
CA LEU A 163 -2.41 -15.51 2.04
C LEU A 163 -3.59 -16.48 2.11
N ALA A 164 -3.67 -17.29 3.17
CA ALA A 164 -4.75 -18.25 3.39
C ALA A 164 -6.11 -17.55 3.55
N GLU A 165 -6.16 -16.49 4.36
CA GLU A 165 -7.38 -15.70 4.55
C GLU A 165 -7.83 -15.02 3.26
N LEU A 166 -6.90 -14.41 2.52
CA LEU A 166 -7.20 -13.79 1.23
C LEU A 166 -7.76 -14.80 0.22
N TYR A 167 -7.16 -16.00 0.17
CA TYR A 167 -7.63 -17.09 -0.70
C TYR A 167 -8.99 -17.61 -0.25
N ALA A 168 -9.27 -17.70 1.06
CA ALA A 168 -10.58 -18.04 1.60
C ALA A 168 -11.66 -17.06 1.13
N LYS A 169 -11.37 -15.74 1.16
CA LYS A 169 -12.29 -14.70 0.63
C LYS A 169 -12.55 -14.89 -0.85
N LEU A 170 -11.53 -15.25 -1.63
CA LEU A 170 -11.67 -15.50 -3.06
C LEU A 170 -12.52 -16.74 -3.35
N LEU A 171 -12.39 -17.79 -2.53
CA LEU A 171 -13.18 -19.01 -2.67
C LEU A 171 -14.60 -18.89 -2.06
N GLY A 172 -14.85 -17.85 -1.24
CA GLY A 172 -16.12 -17.71 -0.52
C GLY A 172 -16.30 -18.74 0.59
N THR A 173 -15.21 -19.14 1.25
CA THR A 173 -15.21 -20.07 2.39
C THR A 173 -14.70 -19.37 3.65
N GLU A 174 -15.10 -19.86 4.83
CA GLU A 174 -14.64 -19.32 6.11
C GLU A 174 -13.37 -20.02 6.60
N GLU A 175 -13.18 -21.29 6.25
CA GLU A 175 -12.04 -22.09 6.70
C GLU A 175 -11.37 -22.81 5.53
N LEU A 176 -10.05 -22.82 5.53
CA LEU A 176 -9.22 -23.61 4.63
C LEU A 176 -8.38 -24.60 5.44
N VAL A 177 -8.64 -25.87 5.25
CA VAL A 177 -7.83 -26.95 5.85
C VAL A 177 -6.49 -27.08 5.13
N THR A 178 -6.50 -26.97 3.82
CA THR A 178 -5.31 -26.92 2.95
C THR A 178 -5.61 -25.97 1.79
N PHE A 179 -4.66 -25.11 1.44
CA PHE A 179 -4.85 -24.11 0.39
C PHE A 179 -3.86 -24.26 -0.77
N TYR A 180 -2.68 -24.84 -0.54
CA TYR A 180 -1.81 -25.21 -1.65
C TYR A 180 -2.30 -26.46 -2.36
N ARG A 181 -2.06 -26.55 -3.67
CA ARG A 181 -2.38 -27.78 -4.42
C ARG A 181 -1.59 -28.96 -3.88
N THR A 182 -2.23 -30.10 -3.83
CA THR A 182 -1.69 -31.39 -3.37
C THR A 182 -1.41 -32.37 -4.51
N SER A 183 -1.92 -32.07 -5.71
CA SER A 183 -1.70 -32.88 -6.91
C SER A 183 -0.50 -32.38 -7.70
N GLU A 184 0.26 -33.32 -8.28
CA GLU A 184 1.29 -33.04 -9.29
C GLU A 184 0.68 -32.68 -10.64
N ASP A 185 -0.63 -32.77 -10.81
CA ASP A 185 -1.32 -32.22 -11.96
C ASP A 185 -1.06 -30.71 -11.97
N ARG A 186 -0.01 -30.39 -12.67
CA ARG A 186 0.45 -29.05 -12.96
C ARG A 186 -0.66 -28.44 -13.76
N ASN A 187 -1.31 -27.47 -13.19
CA ASN A 187 -2.50 -26.87 -13.77
C ASN A 187 -2.33 -26.74 -15.30
N PRO A 188 -2.94 -27.60 -16.11
CA PRO A 188 -2.81 -27.54 -17.55
C PRO A 188 -3.40 -26.24 -18.13
N GLU A 189 -4.19 -25.55 -17.32
CA GLU A 189 -4.85 -24.28 -17.63
C GLU A 189 -4.00 -23.07 -17.30
N ASN A 190 -2.67 -23.14 -17.43
CA ASN A 190 -1.85 -21.94 -17.32
C ASN A 190 -2.20 -20.96 -18.45
N ARG A 191 -3.16 -20.08 -18.19
CA ARG A 191 -3.74 -19.16 -19.18
C ARG A 191 -2.83 -17.99 -19.51
N VAL A 192 -1.91 -17.64 -18.60
CA VAL A 192 -0.88 -16.62 -18.84
C VAL A 192 0.23 -17.16 -19.73
N LEU A 193 0.48 -18.47 -19.68
CA LEU A 193 1.57 -19.12 -20.38
C LEU A 193 1.03 -20.14 -21.39
N ILE A 194 1.73 -20.32 -22.49
CA ILE A 194 1.43 -21.31 -23.48
C ILE A 194 1.90 -22.68 -22.97
N ASP A 195 0.99 -23.68 -23.01
CA ASP A 195 1.29 -25.07 -22.67
C ASP A 195 2.60 -25.57 -23.29
N ARG A 196 3.34 -26.38 -22.54
CA ARG A 196 4.60 -27.07 -22.90
C ARG A 196 5.87 -26.23 -22.85
N VAL A 197 5.79 -24.93 -22.56
CA VAL A 197 6.97 -24.07 -22.55
C VAL A 197 7.47 -23.87 -21.12
N TYR A 198 6.56 -23.90 -20.15
CA TYR A 198 6.85 -23.68 -18.74
C TYR A 198 6.30 -24.82 -17.88
N THR A 199 7.01 -25.16 -16.82
CA THR A 199 6.62 -26.17 -15.85
C THR A 199 6.51 -25.55 -14.46
N SER A 200 5.34 -25.59 -13.83
CA SER A 200 5.12 -25.11 -12.47
C SER A 200 5.91 -25.90 -11.42
N ALA A 201 6.06 -25.34 -10.21
CA ALA A 201 6.83 -25.96 -9.13
C ALA A 201 6.25 -27.35 -8.76
N PRO A 202 7.10 -28.38 -8.47
CA PRO A 202 6.64 -29.61 -7.82
C PRO A 202 5.98 -29.33 -6.47
N VAL A 203 4.98 -30.13 -6.10
CA VAL A 203 4.18 -29.95 -4.88
C VAL A 203 5.05 -29.81 -3.63
N ASN A 204 6.09 -30.63 -3.51
CA ASN A 204 7.01 -30.62 -2.36
C ASN A 204 7.87 -29.35 -2.27
N LEU A 205 7.95 -28.52 -3.31
CA LEU A 205 8.70 -27.27 -3.31
C LEU A 205 7.80 -26.04 -3.09
N ILE A 206 6.48 -26.16 -3.19
CA ILE A 206 5.56 -25.03 -3.08
C ILE A 206 5.73 -24.30 -1.74
N GLY A 207 5.58 -24.99 -0.61
CA GLY A 207 5.71 -24.38 0.71
C GLY A 207 7.06 -23.66 0.92
N PRO A 208 8.23 -24.33 0.69
CA PRO A 208 9.52 -23.68 0.77
C PRO A 208 9.68 -22.47 -0.16
N MET A 209 9.13 -22.53 -1.38
CA MET A 209 9.20 -21.41 -2.34
C MET A 209 8.33 -20.24 -1.89
N MET A 210 7.11 -20.50 -1.42
CA MET A 210 6.22 -19.45 -0.89
C MET A 210 6.78 -18.81 0.39
N ASN A 211 7.36 -19.58 1.30
CA ASN A 211 8.05 -19.03 2.47
C ASN A 211 9.23 -18.11 2.09
N SER A 212 9.95 -18.45 1.02
CA SER A 212 11.01 -17.59 0.48
C SER A 212 10.42 -16.30 -0.09
N LEU A 213 9.24 -16.34 -0.72
CA LEU A 213 8.53 -15.17 -1.20
C LEU A 213 8.11 -14.25 -0.06
N PHE A 214 7.51 -14.78 1.01
CA PHE A 214 7.15 -13.97 2.19
C PHE A 214 8.37 -13.33 2.83
N THR A 215 9.48 -14.06 2.92
CA THR A 215 10.75 -13.49 3.39
C THR A 215 11.21 -12.36 2.48
N PHE A 216 11.12 -12.53 1.18
CA PHE A 216 11.46 -11.49 0.20
C PHE A 216 10.58 -10.25 0.37
N ILE A 217 9.26 -10.40 0.42
CA ILE A 217 8.32 -9.28 0.59
C ILE A 217 8.66 -8.47 1.84
N ASN A 218 8.80 -9.14 2.99
CA ASN A 218 8.92 -8.46 4.28
C ASN A 218 10.34 -7.96 4.60
N SER A 219 11.39 -8.47 3.96
CA SER A 219 12.78 -8.11 4.29
C SER A 219 13.52 -7.37 3.18
N SER A 220 12.98 -7.31 1.98
CA SER A 220 13.63 -6.64 0.85
C SER A 220 13.52 -5.12 0.96
N THR A 221 14.61 -4.41 0.68
CA THR A 221 14.66 -2.95 0.59
C THR A 221 14.39 -2.40 -0.80
N LEU A 222 13.98 -3.27 -1.74
CA LEU A 222 13.64 -2.85 -3.09
C LEU A 222 12.37 -1.98 -3.11
N PRO A 223 12.20 -1.10 -4.09
CA PRO A 223 10.98 -0.32 -4.29
C PRO A 223 9.72 -1.19 -4.30
N THR A 224 8.63 -0.68 -3.74
CA THR A 224 7.39 -1.45 -3.54
C THR A 224 6.76 -1.91 -4.85
N SER A 225 6.80 -1.09 -5.91
CA SER A 225 6.36 -1.50 -7.25
C SER A 225 7.13 -2.71 -7.78
N LEU A 226 8.43 -2.74 -7.52
CA LEU A 226 9.28 -3.85 -7.92
C LEU A 226 8.97 -5.11 -7.12
N LYS A 227 8.79 -5.00 -5.80
CA LYS A 227 8.37 -6.12 -4.95
C LYS A 227 7.01 -6.67 -5.36
N ALA A 228 6.03 -5.81 -5.61
CA ALA A 228 4.70 -6.21 -6.06
C ALA A 228 4.75 -6.95 -7.41
N THR A 229 5.51 -6.42 -8.38
CA THR A 229 5.66 -7.03 -9.70
C THR A 229 6.39 -8.37 -9.64
N ILE A 230 7.43 -8.49 -8.82
CA ILE A 230 8.13 -9.76 -8.60
C ILE A 230 7.21 -10.75 -7.87
N THR A 231 6.37 -10.30 -6.93
CA THR A 231 5.38 -11.14 -6.26
C THR A 231 4.37 -11.71 -7.25
N PHE A 232 3.81 -10.87 -8.13
CA PHE A 232 2.93 -11.32 -9.22
C PHE A 232 3.61 -12.37 -10.10
N PHE A 233 4.83 -12.05 -10.57
CA PHE A 233 5.62 -13.01 -11.36
C PHE A 233 5.81 -14.33 -10.63
N TYR A 234 6.24 -14.28 -9.37
CA TYR A 234 6.67 -15.48 -8.65
C TYR A 234 5.53 -16.41 -8.29
N ILE A 235 4.35 -15.89 -7.94
CA ILE A 235 3.16 -16.72 -7.70
C ILE A 235 2.75 -17.42 -9.00
N ASN A 236 2.76 -16.71 -10.13
CA ASN A 236 2.51 -17.31 -11.44
C ASN A 236 3.59 -18.32 -11.85
N PHE A 237 4.81 -18.11 -11.40
CA PHE A 237 5.94 -19.01 -11.64
C PHE A 237 5.84 -20.29 -10.81
N VAL A 238 5.41 -20.20 -9.55
CA VAL A 238 5.24 -21.34 -8.63
C VAL A 238 3.94 -22.11 -8.90
N LYS A 239 2.86 -21.40 -9.23
CA LYS A 239 1.49 -21.96 -9.33
C LYS A 239 1.09 -22.73 -8.08
N PRO A 240 0.98 -22.05 -6.92
CA PRO A 240 0.80 -22.74 -5.65
C PRO A 240 -0.62 -23.27 -5.43
N PHE A 241 -1.63 -22.71 -6.11
CA PHE A 241 -3.04 -23.07 -5.91
C PHE A 241 -3.55 -24.03 -6.98
N ALA A 242 -4.56 -24.80 -6.64
CA ALA A 242 -5.26 -25.65 -7.61
C ALA A 242 -6.07 -24.82 -8.62
N ASN A 243 -6.68 -23.72 -8.13
CA ASN A 243 -7.47 -22.78 -8.93
C ASN A 243 -7.04 -21.33 -8.59
N TYR A 244 -7.23 -20.43 -9.53
CA TYR A 244 -7.08 -18.97 -9.33
C TYR A 244 -5.68 -18.52 -8.90
N SER A 245 -4.62 -19.21 -9.37
CA SER A 245 -3.25 -18.78 -9.07
C SER A 245 -2.92 -17.43 -9.70
N GLU A 246 -3.45 -17.14 -10.86
CA GLU A 246 -3.28 -15.88 -11.59
C GLU A 246 -3.97 -14.72 -10.86
N GLU A 247 -5.21 -14.93 -10.44
CA GLU A 247 -6.00 -13.96 -9.69
C GLU A 247 -5.37 -13.68 -8.31
N MET A 248 -4.93 -14.75 -7.64
CA MET A 248 -4.21 -14.62 -6.37
C MET A 248 -2.88 -13.88 -6.55
N ALA A 249 -2.19 -14.04 -7.68
CA ALA A 249 -0.97 -13.28 -7.98
C ALA A 249 -1.26 -11.78 -8.08
N ILE A 250 -2.38 -11.39 -8.71
CA ILE A 250 -2.86 -10.00 -8.76
C ILE A 250 -3.20 -9.49 -7.36
N LEU A 251 -4.02 -10.24 -6.61
CA LEU A 251 -4.45 -9.83 -5.26
C LEU A 251 -3.25 -9.66 -4.32
N MET A 252 -2.26 -10.54 -4.38
CA MET A 252 -1.04 -10.43 -3.61
C MET A 252 -0.18 -9.24 -4.03
N ALA A 253 -0.08 -8.95 -5.32
CA ALA A 253 0.62 -7.74 -5.80
C ALA A 253 -0.08 -6.47 -5.31
N LYS A 254 -1.41 -6.41 -5.36
CA LYS A 254 -2.21 -5.31 -4.78
C LYS A 254 -1.99 -5.18 -3.26
N SER A 255 -1.91 -6.30 -2.56
CA SER A 255 -1.64 -6.32 -1.11
C SER A 255 -0.27 -5.72 -0.79
N VAL A 256 0.77 -6.08 -1.55
CA VAL A 256 2.12 -5.51 -1.38
C VAL A 256 2.09 -4.00 -1.64
N LEU A 257 1.42 -3.54 -2.69
CA LEU A 257 1.32 -2.10 -2.98
C LEU A 257 0.57 -1.35 -1.86
N ALA A 258 -0.55 -1.89 -1.40
CA ALA A 258 -1.40 -1.24 -0.40
C ALA A 258 -0.72 -1.17 0.97
N HIS A 259 -0.21 -2.29 1.46
CA HIS A 259 0.26 -2.39 2.84
C HIS A 259 1.68 -1.86 3.06
N GLU A 260 2.52 -1.76 2.02
CA GLU A 260 3.88 -1.28 2.22
C GLU A 260 4.07 0.22 1.96
N ALA A 261 3.38 0.82 0.97
CA ALA A 261 3.71 2.19 0.59
C ALA A 261 2.55 3.06 0.09
N PHE A 262 1.56 2.51 -0.61
CA PHE A 262 0.60 3.32 -1.36
C PHE A 262 -0.79 3.43 -0.70
N GLY A 263 -1.05 2.65 0.37
CA GLY A 263 -2.33 2.67 1.08
C GLY A 263 -3.49 2.05 0.27
N ASP A 264 -4.68 2.03 0.88
CA ASP A 264 -5.84 1.27 0.42
C ASP A 264 -6.39 1.71 -0.94
N SER A 265 -6.21 2.98 -1.28
CA SER A 265 -6.73 3.55 -2.53
C SER A 265 -6.06 2.97 -3.77
N ILE A 266 -4.82 2.44 -3.67
CA ILE A 266 -4.12 1.82 -4.79
C ILE A 266 -4.80 0.53 -5.27
N VAL A 267 -5.59 -0.12 -4.41
CA VAL A 267 -6.36 -1.33 -4.76
C VAL A 267 -7.32 -1.08 -5.93
N ALA A 268 -7.72 0.18 -6.14
CA ALA A 268 -8.55 0.58 -7.28
C ALA A 268 -7.82 0.53 -8.64
N LEU A 269 -6.50 0.53 -8.68
CA LEU A 269 -5.77 0.40 -9.95
C LEU A 269 -6.01 -0.99 -10.57
N PRO A 270 -6.48 -1.09 -11.84
CA PRO A 270 -6.86 -2.37 -12.45
C PRO A 270 -5.64 -3.19 -12.90
N LEU A 271 -4.88 -3.74 -11.94
CA LEU A 271 -3.75 -4.64 -12.22
C LEU A 271 -4.20 -5.92 -12.94
N GLU A 272 -5.46 -6.26 -12.85
CA GLU A 272 -6.11 -7.38 -13.55
C GLU A 272 -5.89 -7.33 -15.06
N LYS A 273 -5.65 -6.15 -15.64
CA LYS A 273 -5.25 -5.98 -17.05
C LYS A 273 -3.99 -6.80 -17.42
N LEU A 274 -3.13 -7.12 -16.43
CA LEU A 274 -1.97 -7.99 -16.66
C LEU A 274 -2.37 -9.41 -17.10
N LEU A 275 -3.57 -9.88 -16.75
CA LEU A 275 -4.09 -11.19 -17.13
C LEU A 275 -4.41 -11.28 -18.62
N LEU A 276 -4.73 -10.16 -19.26
CA LEU A 276 -5.10 -10.08 -20.68
C LEU A 276 -3.93 -9.71 -21.59
N LEU A 277 -2.70 -9.64 -21.06
CA LEU A 277 -1.52 -9.35 -21.88
C LEU A 277 -1.26 -10.46 -22.92
N PRO A 278 -0.52 -10.16 -24.01
CA PRO A 278 -0.23 -11.12 -25.06
C PRO A 278 0.46 -12.37 -24.53
N LYS A 279 -0.25 -13.51 -24.55
CA LYS A 279 0.18 -14.79 -23.96
C LYS A 279 1.53 -15.27 -24.52
N GLU A 280 1.76 -15.11 -25.83
CA GLU A 280 3.02 -15.54 -26.46
C GLU A 280 4.23 -14.74 -26.00
N GLU A 281 4.06 -13.44 -25.78
CA GLU A 281 5.14 -12.59 -25.30
C GLU A 281 5.44 -12.90 -23.83
N ALA A 282 4.42 -12.99 -22.99
CA ALA A 282 4.55 -13.39 -21.60
C ALA A 282 5.25 -14.75 -21.47
N ALA A 283 4.83 -15.76 -22.24
CA ALA A 283 5.43 -17.09 -22.21
C ALA A 283 6.92 -17.07 -22.53
N ARG A 284 7.35 -16.32 -23.55
CA ARG A 284 8.79 -16.17 -23.89
C ARG A 284 9.58 -15.58 -22.73
N ILE A 285 9.02 -14.60 -22.05
CA ILE A 285 9.67 -13.93 -20.92
C ILE A 285 9.80 -14.88 -19.73
N TYR A 286 8.74 -15.61 -19.38
CA TYR A 286 8.83 -16.60 -18.30
C TYR A 286 9.88 -17.68 -18.58
N VAL A 287 9.97 -18.15 -19.82
CA VAL A 287 11.01 -19.10 -20.23
C VAL A 287 12.40 -18.50 -20.13
N GLU A 288 12.56 -17.22 -20.52
CA GLU A 288 13.86 -16.56 -20.42
C GLU A 288 14.28 -16.41 -18.95
N VAL A 289 13.35 -16.00 -18.06
CA VAL A 289 13.62 -15.96 -16.61
C VAL A 289 13.95 -17.34 -16.06
N GLN A 290 13.23 -18.39 -16.48
CA GLN A 290 13.54 -19.77 -16.05
C GLN A 290 14.95 -20.19 -16.42
N LYS A 291 15.40 -19.84 -17.63
CA LYS A 291 16.75 -20.21 -18.14
C LYS A 291 17.88 -19.43 -17.48
N THR A 292 17.64 -18.15 -17.18
CA THR A 292 18.70 -17.22 -16.76
C THR A 292 18.67 -16.90 -15.30
N ALA A 293 17.57 -17.20 -14.60
CA ALA A 293 17.23 -16.72 -13.26
C ALA A 293 17.18 -15.17 -13.14
N ASP A 294 17.06 -14.46 -14.26
CA ASP A 294 17.06 -13.00 -14.34
C ASP A 294 15.62 -12.48 -14.50
N VAL A 295 15.03 -12.01 -13.38
CA VAL A 295 13.66 -11.49 -13.36
C VAL A 295 13.54 -10.12 -14.03
N THR A 296 14.64 -9.46 -14.37
CA THR A 296 14.63 -8.14 -15.02
C THR A 296 13.88 -8.16 -16.35
N TYR A 297 13.94 -9.25 -17.08
CA TYR A 297 13.15 -9.42 -18.32
C TYR A 297 11.65 -9.25 -18.06
N PHE A 298 11.16 -9.84 -16.97
CA PHE A 298 9.76 -9.69 -16.59
C PHE A 298 9.45 -8.29 -16.09
N VAL A 299 10.32 -7.69 -15.30
CA VAL A 299 10.17 -6.33 -14.79
C VAL A 299 10.11 -5.33 -15.95
N ASP A 300 11.03 -5.39 -16.91
CA ASP A 300 11.03 -4.51 -18.10
C ASP A 300 9.70 -4.63 -18.88
N TYR A 301 9.24 -5.86 -19.06
CA TYR A 301 7.97 -6.13 -19.73
C TYR A 301 6.77 -5.56 -18.96
N ALA A 302 6.60 -5.95 -17.70
CA ALA A 302 5.44 -5.60 -16.90
C ALA A 302 5.34 -4.08 -16.65
N PHE A 303 6.47 -3.41 -16.42
CA PHE A 303 6.48 -1.97 -16.12
C PHE A 303 6.02 -1.10 -17.27
N LYS A 304 6.23 -1.51 -18.51
CA LYS A 304 5.70 -0.81 -19.69
C LYS A 304 4.17 -0.80 -19.69
N TYR A 305 3.56 -1.92 -19.34
CA TYR A 305 2.10 -2.04 -19.27
C TYR A 305 1.55 -1.37 -18.00
N LEU A 306 2.16 -1.60 -16.85
CA LEU A 306 1.74 -0.97 -15.59
C LEU A 306 1.78 0.56 -15.67
N SER A 307 2.83 1.11 -16.30
CA SER A 307 2.93 2.55 -16.54
C SER A 307 1.75 3.07 -17.38
N LYS A 308 1.35 2.34 -18.42
CA LYS A 308 0.19 2.67 -19.26
C LYS A 308 -1.12 2.56 -18.47
N PHE A 309 -1.31 1.51 -17.68
CA PHE A 309 -2.51 1.35 -16.84
C PHE A 309 -2.66 2.48 -15.82
N CYS A 310 -1.54 2.95 -15.25
CA CYS A 310 -1.58 4.14 -14.39
C CYS A 310 -2.04 5.39 -15.14
N ASP A 311 -1.55 5.62 -16.36
CA ASP A 311 -1.94 6.78 -17.15
C ASP A 311 -3.43 6.71 -17.53
N GLU A 312 -3.92 5.57 -18.02
CA GLU A 312 -5.32 5.34 -18.34
C GLU A 312 -6.23 5.59 -17.13
N PHE A 313 -5.88 5.03 -15.98
CA PHE A 313 -6.66 5.21 -14.75
C PHE A 313 -6.67 6.67 -14.25
N LEU A 314 -5.56 7.39 -14.39
CA LEU A 314 -5.50 8.82 -14.07
C LEU A 314 -6.37 9.67 -15.01
N ASP A 315 -6.44 9.31 -16.28
CA ASP A 315 -7.31 9.96 -17.26
C ASP A 315 -8.79 9.72 -16.94
N ASP A 316 -9.17 8.50 -16.52
CA ASP A 316 -10.52 8.17 -16.09
C ASP A 316 -10.95 8.99 -14.86
N ILE A 317 -10.06 9.10 -13.85
CA ILE A 317 -10.30 9.96 -12.69
C ILE A 317 -10.47 11.43 -13.10
N ALA A 318 -9.63 11.93 -14.01
CA ALA A 318 -9.70 13.30 -14.48
C ALA A 318 -11.01 13.56 -15.22
N GLN A 319 -11.46 12.64 -16.07
CA GLN A 319 -12.74 12.73 -16.79
C GLN A 319 -13.94 12.72 -15.83
N ALA A 320 -13.92 11.86 -14.80
CA ALA A 320 -14.96 11.83 -13.79
C ALA A 320 -15.08 13.17 -13.03
N LYS A 321 -13.94 13.78 -12.67
CA LYS A 321 -13.91 15.11 -12.03
C LYS A 321 -14.51 16.21 -12.92
N VAL A 322 -14.19 16.20 -14.22
CA VAL A 322 -14.69 17.20 -15.18
C VAL A 322 -16.20 17.03 -15.41
N SER A 323 -16.69 15.80 -15.50
CA SER A 323 -18.12 15.53 -15.73
C SER A 323 -19.01 16.03 -14.59
N GLU A 324 -18.52 16.00 -13.33
CA GLU A 324 -19.25 16.58 -12.20
C GLU A 324 -19.21 18.11 -12.19
N MET A 325 -18.07 18.72 -12.47
CA MET A 325 -18.01 20.19 -12.59
C MET A 325 -18.99 20.70 -13.64
N ARG A 326 -19.16 19.97 -14.75
CA ARG A 326 -20.14 20.33 -15.78
C ARG A 326 -21.57 20.12 -15.31
N ALA A 327 -21.86 19.03 -14.60
CA ALA A 327 -23.19 18.76 -14.08
C ALA A 327 -23.62 19.82 -13.06
N ASP A 328 -22.72 20.24 -12.17
CA ASP A 328 -22.99 21.31 -11.21
C ASP A 328 -23.15 22.68 -11.89
N PHE A 329 -22.42 22.92 -12.98
CA PHE A 329 -22.53 24.15 -13.77
C PHE A 329 -23.83 24.24 -14.55
N TYR A 330 -24.37 23.11 -15.03
CA TYR A 330 -25.65 23.05 -15.77
C TYR A 330 -26.88 22.92 -14.87
N GLN A 331 -26.72 22.70 -13.54
CA GLN A 331 -27.82 22.73 -12.56
C GLN A 331 -28.16 24.13 -12.06
N ILE A 332 -27.45 25.15 -12.47
CA ILE A 332 -27.92 26.55 -12.34
C ILE A 332 -29.00 26.71 -13.36
N ASP A 333 -30.24 26.44 -12.93
CA ASP A 333 -31.43 26.60 -13.75
C ASP A 333 -31.64 28.11 -14.00
N GLU A 334 -31.26 28.57 -15.18
CA GLU A 334 -31.42 29.98 -15.62
C GLU A 334 -32.89 30.46 -15.61
N ASN A 335 -33.83 29.55 -15.36
CA ASN A 335 -35.27 29.81 -15.32
C ASN A 335 -35.87 29.87 -13.91
N LYS A 336 -35.07 29.79 -12.84
CA LYS A 336 -35.60 30.12 -11.50
C LYS A 336 -35.61 31.63 -11.35
N PRO A 337 -36.80 32.26 -11.18
CA PRO A 337 -36.86 33.66 -10.84
C PRO A 337 -36.07 33.88 -9.57
N ILE A 338 -35.17 34.85 -9.58
CA ILE A 338 -34.44 35.32 -8.40
C ILE A 338 -35.51 35.66 -7.34
N GLN A 339 -35.71 34.76 -6.38
CA GLN A 339 -36.45 35.12 -5.18
C GLN A 339 -35.60 36.17 -4.48
N GLU A 340 -36.05 37.40 -4.52
CA GLU A 340 -35.52 38.44 -3.65
C GLU A 340 -35.57 37.89 -2.20
N VAL A 341 -34.38 37.62 -1.67
CA VAL A 341 -34.24 37.30 -0.25
C VAL A 341 -34.56 38.59 0.47
N GLU A 342 -35.78 38.68 1.00
CA GLU A 342 -36.10 39.72 1.96
C GLU A 342 -35.08 39.67 3.09
N VAL A 343 -34.25 40.70 3.17
CA VAL A 343 -33.31 40.91 4.26
C VAL A 343 -34.13 41.05 5.53
N PRO A 344 -33.99 40.17 6.50
CA PRO A 344 -34.74 40.32 7.75
C PRO A 344 -34.27 41.62 8.41
N THR A 345 -35.20 42.57 8.48
CA THR A 345 -35.05 43.80 9.25
C THR A 345 -34.74 43.42 10.69
N GLN A 346 -33.72 44.05 11.25
CA GLN A 346 -33.15 43.93 12.57
C GLN A 346 -34.17 43.46 13.65
N ALA A 347 -34.00 42.22 14.09
CA ALA A 347 -34.59 41.79 15.37
C ALA A 347 -33.73 42.37 16.50
N LYS A 348 -34.39 43.08 17.40
CA LYS A 348 -33.83 43.63 18.63
C LYS A 348 -33.05 42.56 19.39
N VAL A 349 -31.83 42.90 19.74
CA VAL A 349 -31.01 42.16 20.70
C VAL A 349 -31.65 42.35 22.08
N GLU A 350 -32.35 41.36 22.56
CA GLU A 350 -32.64 41.25 24.01
C GLU A 350 -31.41 40.64 24.67
N THR A 351 -30.74 41.47 25.46
CA THR A 351 -29.66 41.06 26.36
C THR A 351 -30.27 40.20 27.46
N VAL A 352 -30.04 38.89 27.43
CA VAL A 352 -30.31 38.01 28.56
C VAL A 352 -29.09 38.06 29.46
N ASP A 353 -29.32 38.67 30.65
CA ASP A 353 -28.35 38.74 31.74
C ASP A 353 -28.19 37.33 32.36
N LEU A 354 -27.08 36.76 32.23
CA LEU A 354 -26.75 35.36 32.63
C LEU A 354 -25.84 35.38 33.88
N PHE A 355 -26.18 36.26 34.86
CA PHE A 355 -25.62 36.17 36.21
C PHE A 355 -26.73 36.46 37.24
N ALA A 356 -27.39 35.40 37.65
CA ALA A 356 -28.13 35.36 38.91
C ALA A 356 -27.67 34.13 39.67
N GLU A 357 -26.93 34.40 40.72
CA GLU A 357 -26.59 33.48 41.80
C GLU A 357 -27.88 33.02 42.48
N GLU A 358 -28.05 31.74 42.72
CA GLU A 358 -28.83 31.23 43.84
C GLU A 358 -28.04 30.15 44.56
N GLU A 359 -27.52 30.54 45.72
CA GLU A 359 -27.14 29.67 46.82
C GLU A 359 -28.38 28.88 47.30
N LYS A 360 -28.28 27.59 47.48
CA LYS A 360 -29.00 26.83 48.48
C LYS A 360 -28.13 25.74 49.06
N GLU A 361 -27.76 25.95 50.33
CA GLU A 361 -27.36 24.95 51.31
C GLU A 361 -28.38 23.81 51.40
N GLU A 362 -27.90 22.60 51.58
CA GLU A 362 -28.36 21.68 52.65
C GLU A 362 -27.59 20.36 52.62
N THR A 363 -26.83 20.22 53.67
CA THR A 363 -26.75 19.16 54.70
C THR A 363 -26.13 17.79 54.33
N VAL A 364 -25.04 17.58 55.05
CA VAL A 364 -24.34 16.33 55.32
C VAL A 364 -25.20 15.42 56.23
N PRO A 365 -25.14 14.09 56.16
CA PRO A 365 -24.48 13.39 57.27
C PRO A 365 -23.50 12.25 56.87
N THR A 366 -22.32 12.33 57.38
CA THR A 366 -21.54 11.43 58.25
C THR A 366 -21.94 9.94 58.27
N GLN A 367 -21.01 9.04 57.91
CA GLN A 367 -20.30 8.11 58.76
C GLN A 367 -19.49 7.06 58.00
N ALA A 368 -18.27 6.94 58.45
CA ALA A 368 -17.31 5.89 58.15
C ALA A 368 -17.67 4.55 58.88
N PRO A 369 -16.99 3.40 58.69
CA PRO A 369 -15.59 3.28 59.14
C PRO A 369 -14.65 2.42 58.29
N VAL A 370 -13.43 2.78 58.45
CA VAL A 370 -12.13 2.12 58.33
C VAL A 370 -12.13 0.61 58.64
N GLN A 371 -11.45 -0.17 57.77
CA GLN A 371 -10.70 -1.33 58.23
C GLN A 371 -9.31 -1.40 57.53
N LYS A 372 -8.30 -1.32 58.40
CA LYS A 372 -6.88 -1.66 58.16
C LYS A 372 -6.72 -3.18 58.09
N VAL A 373 -5.85 -3.65 57.21
CA VAL A 373 -5.01 -4.85 57.44
C VAL A 373 -3.77 -4.61 56.54
N GLU A 374 -2.71 -4.25 57.07
CA GLU A 374 -1.52 -4.94 57.56
C GLU A 374 -0.53 -5.37 56.44
N GLN A 375 0.63 -4.75 56.58
CA GLN A 375 1.90 -5.00 55.89
C GLN A 375 2.44 -6.37 56.23
N VAL A 376 3.00 -7.09 55.25
CA VAL A 376 4.09 -8.04 55.49
C VAL A 376 5.27 -7.63 54.61
N ARG A 377 6.33 -7.28 55.34
CA ARG A 377 7.70 -7.14 54.83
C ARG A 377 8.31 -8.53 54.76
N GLU A 378 9.09 -8.79 53.73
CA GLU A 378 10.31 -9.57 53.82
C GLU A 378 11.29 -9.19 52.70
N GLU A 379 12.45 -8.71 53.11
CA GLU A 379 13.71 -8.60 52.38
C GLU A 379 14.60 -9.79 52.79
N PRO A 380 15.85 -9.93 52.29
CA PRO A 380 16.37 -10.13 50.94
C PRO A 380 17.26 -11.42 50.88
N HIS A 381 17.59 -11.86 49.67
CA HIS A 381 18.72 -12.77 49.50
C HIS A 381 19.72 -12.30 48.46
N GLU A 382 20.97 -12.33 48.88
CA GLU A 382 22.22 -11.87 48.29
C GLU A 382 22.58 -12.54 46.95
N VAL A 383 23.01 -11.75 46.00
CA VAL A 383 24.33 -11.63 45.35
C VAL A 383 25.09 -12.93 45.05
N VAL A 384 25.24 -13.23 43.78
CA VAL A 384 26.44 -13.84 43.22
C VAL A 384 26.84 -13.09 41.94
N THR A 385 27.96 -12.40 42.01
CA THR A 385 28.68 -11.75 40.95
C THR A 385 29.31 -12.77 40.01
N SER A 386 29.13 -12.61 38.69
CA SER A 386 30.09 -13.12 37.74
C SER A 386 30.35 -12.06 36.66
N GLU A 387 31.61 -11.70 36.57
CA GLU A 387 32.17 -10.71 35.66
C GLU A 387 31.92 -11.06 34.18
N ALA A 388 31.47 -10.11 33.37
CA ALA A 388 31.42 -10.21 31.94
C ALA A 388 32.59 -9.47 31.28
N PRO A 389 33.19 -10.00 30.21
CA PRO A 389 34.35 -9.40 29.59
C PRO A 389 34.01 -8.14 28.78
N LYS A 390 34.85 -7.14 28.94
CA LYS A 390 34.81 -5.86 28.20
C LYS A 390 34.89 -6.05 26.68
N LYS A 391 33.82 -5.76 25.96
CA LYS A 391 33.84 -5.59 24.50
C LYS A 391 34.32 -4.19 24.17
N LYS A 392 35.38 -4.12 23.36
CA LYS A 392 35.89 -2.91 22.75
C LYS A 392 34.85 -2.33 21.79
N THR A 393 34.42 -1.10 22.04
CA THR A 393 33.54 -0.34 21.15
C THR A 393 34.35 0.16 19.97
N VAL A 394 34.14 -0.43 18.81
CA VAL A 394 34.59 0.14 17.53
C VAL A 394 33.55 1.19 17.14
N LYS A 395 33.94 2.45 17.15
CA LYS A 395 33.15 3.55 16.59
C LYS A 395 33.14 3.37 15.05
N VAL A 396 32.07 2.85 14.52
CA VAL A 396 31.78 2.95 13.09
C VAL A 396 31.04 4.26 12.87
N THR A 397 31.71 5.21 12.25
CA THR A 397 31.12 6.47 11.82
C THR A 397 30.35 6.17 10.53
N TYR A 398 29.03 6.01 10.61
CA TYR A 398 28.18 6.02 9.44
C TYR A 398 28.03 7.47 8.97
N VAL A 399 28.62 7.77 7.82
CA VAL A 399 28.25 8.94 7.03
C VAL A 399 26.89 8.58 6.41
N GLN A 400 25.82 9.10 6.99
CA GLN A 400 24.51 9.14 6.36
C GLN A 400 24.59 10.20 5.26
N GLU A 401 24.73 9.77 4.01
CA GLU A 401 24.28 10.57 2.89
C GLU A 401 22.74 10.62 2.96
N GLU A 402 22.24 11.76 3.40
CA GLU A 402 20.83 12.11 3.26
C GLU A 402 20.51 12.24 1.77
N LEU A 403 19.90 11.22 1.22
CA LEU A 403 19.09 11.37 0.00
C LEU A 403 17.89 12.25 0.40
N ALA A 404 18.01 13.53 0.16
CA ALA A 404 16.97 14.51 0.29
C ALA A 404 15.87 14.20 -0.74
N VAL A 405 14.94 13.32 -0.40
CA VAL A 405 13.63 13.31 -1.01
C VAL A 405 12.93 14.55 -0.49
N ALA A 406 12.88 15.59 -1.32
CA ALA A 406 12.15 16.80 -1.03
C ALA A 406 10.65 16.50 -1.02
N TYR A 407 10.16 15.95 0.08
CA TYR A 407 8.74 15.94 0.39
C TYR A 407 8.44 17.30 1.03
N ILE A 408 7.85 18.21 0.26
CA ILE A 408 7.27 19.43 0.80
C ILE A 408 5.91 19.02 1.36
N PRO A 409 5.73 18.85 2.67
CA PRO A 409 4.42 18.71 3.23
C PRO A 409 3.77 20.09 3.15
N VAL A 410 2.79 20.24 2.28
CA VAL A 410 1.93 21.42 2.27
C VAL A 410 1.26 21.47 3.63
N ALA A 411 1.44 22.56 4.37
CA ALA A 411 0.69 22.79 5.58
C ALA A 411 -0.80 22.71 5.23
N LEU A 412 -1.57 21.92 6.01
CA LEU A 412 -3.00 21.80 5.81
C LEU A 412 -3.65 23.18 5.83
N ASP A 413 -4.58 23.41 4.92
CA ASP A 413 -5.42 24.60 4.97
C ASP A 413 -6.38 24.52 6.19
N GLU A 414 -6.99 25.66 6.57
CA GLU A 414 -7.85 25.69 7.76
C GLU A 414 -9.06 24.76 7.65
N LYS A 415 -9.59 24.50 6.46
CA LYS A 415 -10.72 23.57 6.26
C LYS A 415 -10.27 22.12 6.47
N GLN A 416 -9.13 21.77 5.91
CA GLN A 416 -8.53 20.43 6.10
C GLN A 416 -8.14 20.20 7.57
N ALA A 417 -7.61 21.21 8.25
CA ALA A 417 -7.27 21.13 9.67
C ALA A 417 -8.53 20.91 10.55
N VAL A 418 -9.66 21.53 10.23
CA VAL A 418 -10.93 21.33 10.95
C VAL A 418 -11.47 19.92 10.72
N LEU A 419 -11.40 19.40 9.52
CA LEU A 419 -11.83 18.03 9.22
C LEU A 419 -10.93 17.01 9.94
N LEU A 420 -9.63 17.21 9.94
CA LEU A 420 -8.69 16.37 10.68
C LEU A 420 -8.95 16.44 12.20
N GLU A 421 -9.25 17.62 12.75
CA GLU A 421 -9.60 17.79 14.16
C GLU A 421 -10.83 16.94 14.56
N GLN A 422 -11.85 16.90 13.71
CA GLN A 422 -13.06 16.10 13.92
C GLN A 422 -12.76 14.61 13.84
N ASP A 423 -12.06 14.17 12.80
CA ASP A 423 -11.69 12.78 12.60
C ASP A 423 -10.83 12.23 13.76
N LEU A 424 -9.88 13.03 14.26
CA LEU A 424 -9.06 12.66 15.41
C LEU A 424 -9.85 12.46 16.70
N LEU A 425 -10.86 13.30 16.95
CA LEU A 425 -11.71 13.19 18.13
C LEU A 425 -12.68 12.00 18.04
N GLU A 426 -13.05 11.57 16.85
CA GLU A 426 -13.87 10.38 16.64
C GLU A 426 -13.06 9.08 16.78
N ARG A 427 -11.81 9.07 16.29
CA ARG A 427 -10.95 7.89 16.32
C ARG A 427 -10.26 7.65 17.65
N ASP A 428 -9.93 8.69 18.38
CA ASP A 428 -9.16 8.62 19.62
C ASP A 428 -9.90 9.31 20.78
N PRO A 429 -10.69 8.54 21.57
CA PRO A 429 -11.47 9.09 22.69
C PRO A 429 -10.61 9.66 23.83
N GLU A 430 -9.32 9.30 23.91
CA GLU A 430 -8.41 9.82 24.94
C GLU A 430 -7.86 11.20 24.58
N LEU A 431 -8.00 11.62 23.31
CA LEU A 431 -7.50 12.88 22.82
C LEU A 431 -8.42 14.05 23.21
N LYS A 432 -7.85 15.03 23.90
CA LYS A 432 -8.61 16.23 24.29
C LYS A 432 -8.81 17.16 23.10
N LYS A 433 -9.95 17.86 23.06
CA LYS A 433 -10.29 18.80 21.99
C LYS A 433 -9.19 19.83 21.67
N GLY A 434 -8.50 20.36 22.69
CA GLY A 434 -7.37 21.26 22.50
C GLY A 434 -6.17 20.59 21.86
N GLU A 435 -5.91 19.35 22.20
CA GLU A 435 -4.82 18.54 21.67
C GLU A 435 -5.07 18.19 20.20
N ALA A 436 -6.25 17.73 19.86
CA ALA A 436 -6.68 17.48 18.48
C ALA A 436 -6.58 18.74 17.62
N LYS A 437 -7.11 19.87 18.14
CA LYS A 437 -7.03 21.17 17.46
C LYS A 437 -5.59 21.63 17.20
N PHE A 438 -4.71 21.43 18.16
CA PHE A 438 -3.30 21.79 17.99
C PHE A 438 -2.60 20.88 16.99
N TYR A 439 -2.77 19.56 17.14
CA TYR A 439 -2.15 18.57 16.25
C TYR A 439 -2.58 18.78 14.79
N ALA A 440 -3.86 18.94 14.53
CA ALA A 440 -4.38 19.14 13.18
C ALA A 440 -3.74 20.33 12.42
N ARG A 441 -3.29 21.37 13.15
CA ARG A 441 -2.64 22.53 12.56
C ARG A 441 -1.11 22.51 12.64
N HIS A 442 -0.55 21.52 13.36
CA HIS A 442 0.88 21.42 13.66
C HIS A 442 1.40 19.99 13.43
N CYS A 443 0.88 19.26 12.45
CA CYS A 443 1.27 17.91 12.09
C CYS A 443 2.26 17.84 10.90
N THR A 444 2.91 18.95 10.53
CA THR A 444 3.86 18.97 9.41
C THR A 444 5.06 18.09 9.71
N LYS A 445 5.31 17.07 8.90
CA LYS A 445 6.39 16.09 9.06
C LYS A 445 7.76 16.79 9.11
N GLY A 446 8.61 16.38 10.05
CA GLY A 446 9.96 16.94 10.23
C GLY A 446 10.01 18.31 10.89
N LYS A 447 8.90 19.02 11.07
CA LYS A 447 8.85 20.31 11.76
C LYS A 447 8.88 20.11 13.28
N LYS A 448 9.64 20.97 13.96
CA LYS A 448 9.79 20.91 15.42
C LYS A 448 8.85 21.91 16.08
N TYR A 449 8.04 21.43 17.01
CA TYR A 449 7.09 22.23 17.77
C TYR A 449 7.49 22.31 19.23
N THR A 450 7.02 23.36 19.93
CA THR A 450 7.41 23.65 21.31
C THR A 450 6.18 23.89 22.19
N ILE A 451 6.33 23.71 23.50
CA ILE A 451 5.31 24.01 24.50
C ILE A 451 4.84 25.49 24.39
N ALA A 452 5.77 26.40 24.06
CA ALA A 452 5.44 27.83 23.88
C ALA A 452 4.50 28.08 22.69
N GLN A 453 4.65 27.29 21.60
CA GLN A 453 3.74 27.37 20.45
C GLN A 453 2.35 26.84 20.79
N TYR A 454 2.25 25.72 21.53
CA TYR A 454 0.97 25.22 22.05
C TYR A 454 0.26 26.24 22.92
N LYS A 455 1.00 26.79 23.93
CA LYS A 455 0.49 27.86 24.80
C LYS A 455 -0.04 29.05 24.01
N LYS A 456 0.69 29.51 23.00
CA LYS A 456 0.28 30.64 22.16
C LYS A 456 -0.93 30.34 21.30
N SER A 457 -0.99 29.15 20.71
CA SER A 457 -2.07 28.72 19.81
C SER A 457 -3.40 28.57 20.54
N LEU A 458 -3.38 28.00 21.74
CA LEU A 458 -4.60 27.70 22.51
C LEU A 458 -4.84 28.66 23.69
N ARG A 459 -3.98 29.69 23.86
CA ARG A 459 -4.08 30.70 24.92
C ARG A 459 -4.25 30.11 26.34
N CYS A 460 -3.55 29.01 26.64
CA CYS A 460 -3.63 28.30 27.92
C CYS A 460 -2.41 28.56 28.81
N ALA A 461 -2.46 28.11 30.08
CA ALA A 461 -1.34 28.18 31.00
C ALA A 461 -0.16 27.31 30.55
N TYR A 462 1.05 27.62 31.00
CA TYR A 462 2.25 26.87 30.59
C TYR A 462 2.21 25.40 31.03
N GLU A 463 1.73 25.12 32.25
CA GLU A 463 1.63 23.75 32.76
C GLU A 463 0.60 22.94 31.97
N THR A 464 -0.54 23.56 31.60
CA THR A 464 -1.53 22.93 30.72
C THR A 464 -0.93 22.59 29.35
N ALA A 465 -0.20 23.56 28.77
CA ALA A 465 0.48 23.35 27.48
C ALA A 465 1.52 22.23 27.55
N ARG A 466 2.27 22.17 28.67
CA ARG A 466 3.26 21.10 28.90
C ARG A 466 2.61 19.73 29.02
N THR A 467 1.59 19.62 29.90
CA THR A 467 0.87 18.36 30.11
C THR A 467 0.21 17.86 28.82
N SER A 468 -0.41 18.76 28.04
CA SER A 468 -1.02 18.37 26.76
C SER A 468 0.02 17.96 25.70
N MET A 469 1.17 18.62 25.63
CA MET A 469 2.24 18.21 24.70
C MET A 469 2.88 16.90 25.11
N ASP A 470 3.01 16.65 26.41
CA ASP A 470 3.49 15.36 26.94
C ASP A 470 2.46 14.26 26.68
N HIS A 471 1.17 14.49 26.88
CA HIS A 471 0.09 13.57 26.56
C HIS A 471 0.03 13.23 25.06
N LEU A 472 0.16 14.22 24.19
CA LEU A 472 0.29 13.98 22.74
C LEU A 472 1.51 13.13 22.37
N ALA A 473 2.58 13.21 23.15
CA ALA A 473 3.74 12.35 22.94
C ALA A 473 3.53 10.93 23.49
N GLU A 474 2.79 10.77 24.60
CA GLU A 474 2.38 9.49 25.16
C GLU A 474 1.43 8.75 24.21
N LEU A 475 0.51 9.48 23.58
CA LEU A 475 -0.40 8.94 22.55
C LEU A 475 0.27 8.76 21.17
N LEU A 476 1.59 8.96 21.06
CA LEU A 476 2.40 8.80 19.84
C LEU A 476 2.03 9.74 18.68
N TYR A 477 1.41 10.90 18.96
CA TYR A 477 1.23 11.96 17.97
C TYR A 477 2.51 12.74 17.70
N TYR A 478 3.35 12.87 18.72
CA TYR A 478 4.65 13.51 18.64
C TYR A 478 5.73 12.63 19.26
N ARG A 479 6.93 12.69 18.71
CA ARG A 479 8.15 12.24 19.38
C ARG A 479 8.76 13.40 20.14
N LYS A 480 8.96 13.22 21.46
CA LYS A 480 9.59 14.20 22.34
C LYS A 480 11.10 14.05 22.29
N GLU A 481 11.81 15.10 21.90
CA GLU A 481 13.27 15.14 21.86
C GLU A 481 13.81 16.29 22.73
N LYS A 482 14.96 16.06 23.36
CA LYS A 482 15.66 17.11 24.14
C LYS A 482 16.79 17.69 23.29
N ILE A 483 16.63 18.94 22.90
CA ILE A 483 17.69 19.69 22.18
C ILE A 483 18.25 20.75 23.11
N LYS A 484 19.54 20.60 23.51
CA LYS A 484 20.18 21.42 24.54
C LYS A 484 19.33 21.39 25.82
N ASN A 485 18.82 22.54 26.27
CA ASN A 485 17.99 22.64 27.48
C ASN A 485 16.48 22.81 27.22
N LYS A 486 16.01 22.49 26.02
CA LYS A 486 14.59 22.61 25.64
C LYS A 486 14.05 21.29 25.09
N TYR A 487 12.79 21.00 25.39
CA TYR A 487 12.06 19.91 24.74
C TYR A 487 11.41 20.43 23.46
N VAL A 488 11.52 19.62 22.39
CA VAL A 488 10.84 19.81 21.13
C VAL A 488 10.02 18.57 20.80
N TYR A 489 8.95 18.75 20.07
CA TYR A 489 7.98 17.71 19.72
C TYR A 489 7.91 17.66 18.20
N ILE A 490 8.17 16.49 17.63
CA ILE A 490 8.22 16.25 16.19
C ILE A 490 7.07 15.31 15.85
N PRO A 491 6.18 15.66 14.89
CA PRO A 491 5.11 14.78 14.48
C PRO A 491 5.63 13.42 14.03
N VAL A 492 4.96 12.37 14.48
CA VAL A 492 5.25 10.98 14.10
C VAL A 492 4.15 10.54 13.14
N GLU A 493 4.51 9.81 12.10
CA GLU A 493 3.51 9.06 11.34
C GLU A 493 2.92 8.01 12.26
N ARG A 494 1.64 8.09 12.50
CA ARG A 494 0.89 6.96 13.07
C ARG A 494 0.61 6.01 11.92
N GLU A 495 1.14 4.80 12.07
CA GLU A 495 0.75 3.65 11.26
C GLU A 495 -0.70 3.27 11.54
#